data_69bfbfb4b03da15478a40d0734163095
#
_entry.id   69bfbfb4b03da15478a40d0734163095
#
_cell.length_a   1.000
_cell.length_b   1.000
_cell.length_c   1.000
_cell.angle_alpha   90.00
_cell.angle_beta   90.00
_cell.angle_gamma   90.00
#
_symmetry.space_group_name_H-M   'P 1'
#
loop_
_entity.id
_entity.type
_entity.pdbx_description
1 polymer ?
#
loop_
_entity_poly.entity_id
_entity_poly.type
_entity_poly.pdbx_seq_one_letter_code
_entity_poly.pdbx_strand_id
1 'polypeptide(L)'
;MKPKYIFWGLFLVTLGTLFLISNFSIVNLNLSGLWKLWPLALVLWGISFIVNKEFVKVVFAGVIAIVLALTIFGAGQSLLNICDKDIDFVFNDDDKTYYADTSRYLEPFDKNIKNVDLKIDAGVGSFRIIEPTNDLFLITALGLQDNYNVVTTKSINEAKVDVTMKKTKFRIRKGGIKNKLEMNLNAEPVWNMNLDIGAASVNFDLSHYKVSTMKLDMGAASLNLKLGDKYSETVLDVDAGASSIDISIPDSSGCEIRSDVALSSKHFEGFDKIESGVYRTDNFGSAKNKIYIRIDAGVSSIDVRRYSKEW
;
A
#
# COMPACT_ATOMS: atom_id res chain seq x y z
N MET A 1 -37.96 17.53 21.51
CA MET A 1 -37.19 16.62 20.62
C MET A 1 -36.24 15.81 21.50
N LYS A 2 -36.09 14.52 21.21
CA LYS A 2 -35.18 13.67 22.03
C LYS A 2 -33.72 14.08 21.75
N PRO A 3 -32.86 14.26 22.76
CA PRO A 3 -31.45 14.71 22.59
C PRO A 3 -30.67 13.88 21.56
N LYS A 4 -30.98 12.59 21.43
CA LYS A 4 -30.38 11.66 20.46
C LYS A 4 -30.51 12.12 19.00
N TYR A 5 -31.66 12.66 18.58
CA TYR A 5 -31.85 13.08 17.19
C TYR A 5 -31.15 14.38 16.89
N ILE A 6 -31.05 15.27 17.87
CA ILE A 6 -30.29 16.53 17.74
C ILE A 6 -28.82 16.25 17.64
N PHE A 7 -28.29 15.32 18.43
CA PHE A 7 -26.91 14.89 18.37
C PHE A 7 -26.53 14.38 16.97
N TRP A 8 -27.26 13.39 16.45
CA TRP A 8 -26.93 12.82 15.14
C TRP A 8 -27.14 13.79 13.99
N GLY A 9 -28.21 14.60 14.02
CA GLY A 9 -28.46 15.61 13.01
C GLY A 9 -27.36 16.66 12.95
N LEU A 10 -26.98 17.23 14.10
CA LEU A 10 -25.96 18.25 14.17
C LEU A 10 -24.57 17.72 13.86
N PHE A 11 -24.27 16.48 14.30
CA PHE A 11 -23.05 15.79 13.97
C PHE A 11 -22.85 15.61 12.45
N LEU A 12 -23.86 15.08 11.77
CA LEU A 12 -23.80 14.85 10.32
C LEU A 12 -23.73 16.15 9.54
N VAL A 13 -24.50 17.16 9.94
CA VAL A 13 -24.46 18.48 9.29
C VAL A 13 -23.08 19.13 9.46
N THR A 14 -22.52 19.12 10.68
CA THR A 14 -21.19 19.70 10.92
C THR A 14 -20.12 18.96 10.14
N LEU A 15 -20.13 17.65 10.18
CA LEU A 15 -19.15 16.82 9.46
C LEU A 15 -19.25 17.01 7.95
N GLY A 16 -20.48 16.97 7.41
CA GLY A 16 -20.71 17.22 5.97
C GLY A 16 -20.29 18.61 5.52
N THR A 17 -20.57 19.65 6.31
CA THR A 17 -20.13 21.03 6.02
C THR A 17 -18.60 21.13 6.01
N LEU A 18 -17.92 20.51 6.95
CA LEU A 18 -16.44 20.50 6.99
C LEU A 18 -15.84 19.78 5.77
N PHE A 19 -16.42 18.66 5.34
CA PHE A 19 -16.00 17.99 4.12
C PHE A 19 -16.27 18.84 2.87
N LEU A 20 -17.40 19.53 2.77
CA LEU A 20 -17.69 20.42 1.65
C LEU A 20 -16.69 21.59 1.58
N ILE A 21 -16.43 22.26 2.71
CA ILE A 21 -15.46 23.36 2.77
C ILE A 21 -14.05 22.87 2.39
N SER A 22 -13.66 21.70 2.85
CA SER A 22 -12.38 21.10 2.52
C SER A 22 -12.26 20.74 1.04
N ASN A 23 -13.31 20.16 0.45
CA ASN A 23 -13.29 19.71 -0.95
C ASN A 23 -13.32 20.88 -1.96
N PHE A 24 -13.99 21.97 -1.63
CA PHE A 24 -14.05 23.15 -2.51
C PHE A 24 -12.86 24.11 -2.37
N SER A 25 -11.86 23.78 -1.56
CA SER A 25 -10.64 24.60 -1.33
C SER A 25 -10.94 26.08 -0.97
N ILE A 26 -12.14 26.35 -0.43
CA ILE A 26 -12.61 27.72 -0.13
C ILE A 26 -11.75 28.36 0.97
N VAL A 27 -11.24 27.55 1.90
CA VAL A 27 -10.35 27.97 2.99
C VAL A 27 -9.38 26.84 3.32
N ASN A 28 -8.10 27.14 3.37
CA ASN A 28 -7.08 26.20 3.87
C ASN A 28 -7.19 26.05 5.40
N LEU A 29 -8.17 25.27 5.86
CA LEU A 29 -8.37 24.98 7.28
C LEU A 29 -7.41 23.87 7.73
N ASN A 30 -6.26 24.24 8.25
CA ASN A 30 -5.38 23.27 8.91
C ASN A 30 -5.92 22.95 10.32
N LEU A 31 -6.89 22.04 10.38
CA LEU A 31 -7.55 21.61 11.62
C LEU A 31 -6.90 20.35 12.21
N SER A 32 -5.75 19.93 11.71
CA SER A 32 -5.03 18.71 12.12
C SER A 32 -4.69 18.65 13.62
N GLY A 33 -4.67 19.79 14.31
CA GLY A 33 -4.47 19.85 15.77
C GLY A 33 -5.73 19.57 16.61
N LEU A 34 -6.92 19.64 16.02
CA LEU A 34 -8.19 19.53 16.75
C LEU A 34 -8.50 18.13 17.22
N TRP A 35 -7.86 17.11 16.66
CA TRP A 35 -8.01 15.74 17.15
C TRP A 35 -7.65 15.61 18.64
N LYS A 36 -6.79 16.49 19.16
CA LYS A 36 -6.41 16.53 20.58
C LYS A 36 -7.56 16.94 21.52
N LEU A 37 -8.67 17.45 20.98
CA LEU A 37 -9.84 17.86 21.73
C LEU A 37 -10.80 16.70 22.10
N TRP A 38 -10.52 15.46 21.69
CA TRP A 38 -11.35 14.30 22.01
C TRP A 38 -11.64 14.11 23.52
N PRO A 39 -10.68 14.42 24.46
CA PRO A 39 -10.98 14.29 25.87
C PRO A 39 -12.08 15.26 26.35
N LEU A 40 -12.17 16.44 25.70
CA LEU A 40 -13.22 17.41 26.01
C LEU A 40 -14.62 16.84 25.72
N ALA A 41 -14.77 16.07 24.64
CA ALA A 41 -16.04 15.40 24.35
C ALA A 41 -16.45 14.42 25.44
N LEU A 42 -15.48 13.67 26.01
CA LEU A 42 -15.75 12.74 27.13
C LEU A 42 -16.15 13.48 28.40
N VAL A 43 -15.48 14.60 28.72
CA VAL A 43 -15.81 15.42 29.88
C VAL A 43 -17.23 15.98 29.76
N LEU A 44 -17.56 16.56 28.59
CA LEU A 44 -18.90 17.10 28.35
C LEU A 44 -19.97 16.00 28.38
N TRP A 45 -19.64 14.82 27.85
CA TRP A 45 -20.52 13.67 27.91
C TRP A 45 -20.74 13.21 29.35
N GLY A 46 -19.70 13.12 30.17
CA GLY A 46 -19.85 12.81 31.61
C GLY A 46 -20.70 13.83 32.36
N ILE A 47 -20.49 15.13 32.12
CA ILE A 47 -21.30 16.19 32.72
C ILE A 47 -22.78 16.07 32.32
N SER A 48 -23.07 15.66 31.07
CA SER A 48 -24.45 15.51 30.59
C SER A 48 -25.27 14.47 31.36
N PHE A 49 -24.63 13.49 32.03
CA PHE A 49 -25.32 12.52 32.90
C PHE A 49 -25.72 13.11 34.25
N ILE A 50 -25.02 14.11 34.75
CA ILE A 50 -25.27 14.74 36.04
C ILE A 50 -26.40 15.75 35.95
N VAL A 51 -26.63 16.32 34.77
CA VAL A 51 -27.61 17.38 34.56
C VAL A 51 -29.00 16.77 34.34
N ASN A 52 -29.99 17.22 35.14
CA ASN A 52 -31.37 16.70 35.07
C ASN A 52 -32.32 17.51 34.17
N LYS A 53 -31.97 18.76 33.80
CA LYS A 53 -32.81 19.63 32.96
C LYS A 53 -32.74 19.21 31.47
N GLU A 54 -33.87 18.84 30.88
CA GLU A 54 -34.00 18.39 29.48
C GLU A 54 -33.38 19.38 28.47
N PHE A 55 -33.64 20.70 28.65
CA PHE A 55 -33.09 21.74 27.77
C PHE A 55 -31.55 21.74 27.79
N VAL A 56 -30.93 21.58 28.98
CA VAL A 56 -29.49 21.57 29.13
C VAL A 56 -28.88 20.31 28.50
N LYS A 57 -29.55 19.15 28.61
CA LYS A 57 -29.12 17.91 27.92
C LYS A 57 -29.09 18.06 26.39
N VAL A 58 -30.07 18.78 25.83
CA VAL A 58 -30.11 19.09 24.39
C VAL A 58 -28.94 19.96 23.98
N VAL A 59 -28.60 20.99 24.75
CA VAL A 59 -27.45 21.88 24.46
C VAL A 59 -26.15 21.09 24.54
N PHE A 60 -25.96 20.27 25.60
CA PHE A 60 -24.78 19.42 25.71
C PHE A 60 -24.66 18.42 24.54
N ALA A 61 -25.75 17.78 24.13
CA ALA A 61 -25.76 16.88 23.00
C ALA A 61 -25.30 17.57 21.71
N GLY A 62 -25.73 18.82 21.50
CA GLY A 62 -25.28 19.62 20.35
C GLY A 62 -23.80 19.97 20.39
N VAL A 63 -23.30 20.42 21.54
CA VAL A 63 -21.86 20.78 21.70
C VAL A 63 -20.98 19.54 21.52
N ILE A 64 -21.36 18.41 22.13
CA ILE A 64 -20.63 17.14 21.98
C ILE A 64 -20.60 16.70 20.51
N ALA A 65 -21.73 16.84 19.79
CA ALA A 65 -21.80 16.49 18.37
C ALA A 65 -20.81 17.31 17.53
N ILE A 66 -20.73 18.62 17.77
CA ILE A 66 -19.80 19.52 17.07
C ILE A 66 -18.35 19.17 17.41
N VAL A 67 -18.02 18.98 18.68
CA VAL A 67 -16.66 18.64 19.12
C VAL A 67 -16.22 17.29 18.51
N LEU A 68 -17.10 16.28 18.51
CA LEU A 68 -16.82 14.99 17.89
C LEU A 68 -16.65 15.10 16.38
N ALA A 69 -17.48 15.89 15.69
CA ALA A 69 -17.31 16.11 14.25
C ALA A 69 -15.95 16.76 13.93
N LEU A 70 -15.57 17.78 14.70
CA LEU A 70 -14.28 18.47 14.55
C LEU A 70 -13.09 17.53 14.86
N THR A 71 -13.21 16.70 15.89
CA THR A 71 -12.12 15.76 16.24
C THR A 71 -11.96 14.66 15.20
N ILE A 72 -13.08 14.09 14.70
CA ILE A 72 -13.05 13.08 13.64
C ILE A 72 -12.54 13.68 12.33
N PHE A 73 -12.98 14.88 11.96
CA PHE A 73 -12.49 15.56 10.79
C PHE A 73 -10.99 15.92 10.91
N GLY A 74 -10.55 16.42 12.08
CA GLY A 74 -9.15 16.72 12.35
C GLY A 74 -8.26 15.47 12.39
N ALA A 75 -8.78 14.34 12.90
CA ALA A 75 -8.10 13.05 12.83
C ALA A 75 -8.02 12.55 11.37
N GLY A 76 -9.11 12.66 10.61
CA GLY A 76 -9.12 12.34 9.18
C GLY A 76 -8.13 13.20 8.40
N GLN A 77 -8.09 14.53 8.62
CA GLN A 77 -7.07 15.39 8.02
C GLN A 77 -5.66 15.07 8.52
N SER A 78 -5.49 14.65 9.77
CA SER A 78 -4.19 14.22 10.29
C SER A 78 -3.74 12.90 9.64
N LEU A 79 -4.67 12.00 9.37
CA LEU A 79 -4.44 10.77 8.61
C LEU A 79 -4.22 11.08 7.12
N LEU A 80 -5.04 11.94 6.52
CA LEU A 80 -4.86 12.40 5.14
C LEU A 80 -3.63 13.27 5.01
N ASN A 81 -3.27 14.13 5.98
CA ASN A 81 -1.99 14.86 6.01
C ASN A 81 -0.79 13.98 6.38
N ILE A 82 -1.02 12.78 6.85
CA ILE A 82 -0.03 11.70 6.87
C ILE A 82 -0.01 11.02 5.48
N CYS A 83 -1.14 11.01 4.77
CA CYS A 83 -1.26 10.52 3.39
C CYS A 83 -1.06 11.61 2.31
N ASP A 84 -1.34 12.92 2.57
CA ASP A 84 -1.30 14.07 1.65
C ASP A 84 -0.16 15.08 1.92
N LYS A 85 0.42 15.12 3.10
CA LYS A 85 1.86 15.37 3.08
C LYS A 85 2.37 14.11 2.46
N ASP A 86 2.53 14.25 1.16
CA ASP A 86 3.46 13.39 0.56
C ASP A 86 4.10 12.57 1.68
N ILE A 87 3.56 11.42 2.00
CA ILE A 87 4.44 10.35 1.98
C ILE A 87 4.84 10.36 0.48
N ASP A 88 5.33 11.50 0.04
CA ASP A 88 6.60 11.58 -0.57
C ASP A 88 7.41 10.89 0.48
N PHE A 89 7.42 9.61 0.39
CA PHE A 89 8.68 8.97 0.43
C PHE A 89 9.48 9.76 -0.61
N VAL A 90 9.92 11.00 -0.21
CA VAL A 90 10.81 11.84 -0.98
C VAL A 90 12.09 11.03 -0.98
N PHE A 91 12.05 10.04 -1.82
CA PHE A 91 13.22 9.53 -2.46
C PHE A 91 13.63 10.65 -3.41
N ASN A 92 14.12 11.75 -2.86
CA ASN A 92 14.93 12.67 -3.59
C ASN A 92 16.08 11.82 -4.12
N ASP A 93 15.94 11.40 -5.36
CA ASP A 93 17.05 10.81 -6.13
C ASP A 93 18.24 11.80 -6.24
N ASP A 94 18.03 13.08 -5.89
CA ASP A 94 19.00 14.15 -6.00
C ASP A 94 19.74 14.50 -4.70
N ASP A 95 19.32 13.99 -3.54
CA ASP A 95 20.11 14.18 -2.33
C ASP A 95 21.12 13.05 -2.20
N LYS A 96 22.39 13.40 -2.31
CA LYS A 96 23.56 12.67 -1.80
C LYS A 96 23.44 12.56 -0.26
N THR A 97 22.31 12.04 0.22
CA THR A 97 22.14 11.70 1.63
C THR A 97 23.04 10.48 1.83
N TYR A 98 24.18 10.67 2.44
CA TYR A 98 25.03 9.61 2.94
C TYR A 98 24.18 8.69 3.80
N TYR A 99 23.76 7.55 3.24
CA TYR A 99 23.29 6.45 4.03
C TYR A 99 24.51 5.94 4.78
N ALA A 100 24.68 6.36 6.02
CA ALA A 100 25.83 5.99 6.83
C ALA A 100 25.93 4.47 7.03
N ASP A 101 24.81 3.77 6.90
CA ASP A 101 24.68 2.35 7.13
C ASP A 101 24.08 1.63 5.91
N THR A 102 24.88 0.80 5.27
CA THR A 102 24.47 -0.03 4.12
C THR A 102 24.88 -1.46 4.39
N SER A 103 23.92 -2.38 4.33
CA SER A 103 24.18 -3.83 4.39
C SER A 103 23.93 -4.45 3.02
N ARG A 104 24.82 -5.33 2.58
CA ARG A 104 24.71 -6.05 1.30
C ARG A 104 24.68 -7.55 1.55
N TYR A 105 23.76 -8.21 0.88
CA TYR A 105 23.59 -9.66 0.89
C TYR A 105 23.68 -10.15 -0.56
N LEU A 106 24.64 -11.00 -0.85
CA LEU A 106 24.90 -11.56 -2.16
C LEU A 106 24.85 -13.06 -2.10
N GLU A 107 24.16 -13.68 -3.04
CA GLU A 107 24.12 -15.13 -3.21
C GLU A 107 24.50 -15.48 -4.65
N PRO A 108 25.57 -16.25 -4.88
CA PRO A 108 25.96 -16.68 -6.22
C PRO A 108 24.89 -17.58 -6.86
N PHE A 109 24.69 -17.40 -8.17
CA PHE A 109 23.75 -18.21 -8.93
C PHE A 109 24.35 -19.58 -9.28
N ASP A 110 23.63 -20.64 -8.94
CA ASP A 110 23.87 -21.98 -9.42
C ASP A 110 22.90 -22.30 -10.57
N LYS A 111 23.42 -22.63 -11.74
CA LYS A 111 22.63 -22.94 -12.96
C LYS A 111 21.70 -24.13 -12.79
N ASN A 112 21.90 -24.96 -11.79
CA ASN A 112 20.98 -26.06 -11.47
C ASN A 112 19.68 -25.51 -10.85
N ILE A 113 19.69 -24.36 -10.20
CA ILE A 113 18.50 -23.74 -9.61
C ILE A 113 17.55 -23.29 -10.73
N LYS A 114 16.37 -23.89 -10.75
CA LYS A 114 15.31 -23.61 -11.73
C LYS A 114 14.16 -22.80 -11.13
N ASN A 115 13.89 -22.98 -9.84
CA ASN A 115 12.82 -22.30 -9.12
C ASN A 115 13.38 -21.61 -7.87
N VAL A 116 12.85 -20.44 -7.57
CA VAL A 116 13.22 -19.67 -6.37
C VAL A 116 11.96 -19.18 -5.68
N ASP A 117 11.84 -19.53 -4.40
CA ASP A 117 10.81 -19.00 -3.51
C ASP A 117 11.43 -17.83 -2.72
N LEU A 118 10.98 -16.63 -3.02
CA LEU A 118 11.37 -15.39 -2.32
C LEU A 118 10.27 -15.00 -1.33
N LYS A 119 10.60 -14.99 -0.07
CA LYS A 119 9.73 -14.45 0.98
C LYS A 119 10.32 -13.19 1.57
N ILE A 120 9.50 -12.13 1.64
CA ILE A 120 9.86 -10.86 2.30
C ILE A 120 8.85 -10.59 3.40
N ASP A 121 9.34 -10.43 4.62
CA ASP A 121 8.56 -10.04 5.80
C ASP A 121 9.14 -8.75 6.35
N ALA A 122 8.43 -7.64 6.13
CA ALA A 122 8.94 -6.32 6.46
C ALA A 122 7.84 -5.36 6.93
N GLY A 123 8.13 -4.60 7.98
CA GLY A 123 7.16 -3.69 8.58
C GLY A 123 6.92 -2.45 7.75
N VAL A 124 7.95 -1.60 7.59
CA VAL A 124 7.82 -0.28 6.95
C VAL A 124 9.04 0.01 6.11
N GLY A 125 8.85 0.54 4.89
CA GLY A 125 9.99 0.92 4.06
C GLY A 125 9.67 1.14 2.59
N SER A 126 10.73 1.28 1.79
CA SER A 126 10.66 1.27 0.34
C SER A 126 11.34 0.02 -0.20
N PHE A 127 10.63 -0.70 -1.04
CA PHE A 127 11.08 -1.95 -1.62
C PHE A 127 11.14 -1.80 -3.14
N ARG A 128 12.30 -2.04 -3.73
CA ARG A 128 12.51 -1.89 -5.16
C ARG A 128 13.18 -3.13 -5.74
N ILE A 129 12.67 -3.64 -6.86
CA ILE A 129 13.42 -4.53 -7.72
C ILE A 129 13.94 -3.68 -8.86
N ILE A 130 15.27 -3.69 -9.01
CA ILE A 130 15.99 -2.94 -10.02
C ILE A 130 16.50 -3.89 -11.11
N GLU A 131 17.58 -3.56 -11.78
CA GLU A 131 18.09 -4.34 -12.92
C GLU A 131 18.48 -5.78 -12.54
N PRO A 132 18.41 -6.74 -13.49
CA PRO A 132 18.86 -8.12 -13.26
C PRO A 132 20.35 -8.21 -12.90
N THR A 133 20.71 -9.29 -12.20
CA THR A 133 22.10 -9.65 -11.86
C THR A 133 22.47 -11.03 -12.39
N ASN A 134 23.77 -11.31 -12.50
CA ASN A 134 24.29 -12.65 -12.79
C ASN A 134 24.33 -13.55 -11.54
N ASP A 135 24.31 -12.98 -10.34
CA ASP A 135 24.15 -13.72 -9.09
C ASP A 135 22.71 -14.15 -8.91
N LEU A 136 22.42 -15.06 -7.98
CA LEU A 136 21.04 -15.42 -7.67
C LEU A 136 20.28 -14.20 -7.21
N PHE A 137 20.88 -13.43 -6.31
CA PHE A 137 20.43 -12.09 -5.94
C PHE A 137 21.58 -11.23 -5.38
N LEU A 138 21.40 -9.93 -5.50
CA LEU A 138 22.08 -8.93 -4.69
C LEU A 138 21.02 -8.07 -4.00
N ILE A 139 20.98 -8.11 -2.68
CA ILE A 139 20.07 -7.32 -1.86
C ILE A 139 20.88 -6.26 -1.13
N THR A 140 20.49 -5.00 -1.29
CA THR A 140 21.12 -3.85 -0.62
C THR A 140 20.10 -3.20 0.31
N ALA A 141 20.37 -3.25 1.61
CA ALA A 141 19.57 -2.57 2.62
C ALA A 141 20.23 -1.24 3.00
N LEU A 142 19.49 -0.15 2.86
CA LEU A 142 19.94 1.22 3.07
C LEU A 142 19.21 1.85 4.26
N GLY A 143 19.93 2.52 5.14
CA GLY A 143 19.38 3.41 6.17
C GLY A 143 19.42 2.90 7.60
N LEU A 144 19.38 1.61 7.86
CA LEU A 144 19.50 1.01 9.20
C LEU A 144 20.44 -0.19 9.11
N GLN A 145 21.58 -0.11 9.75
CA GLN A 145 22.59 -1.16 9.78
C GLN A 145 22.00 -2.46 10.34
N ASP A 146 22.27 -3.59 9.67
CA ASP A 146 21.88 -4.93 10.07
C ASP A 146 20.37 -5.13 10.37
N ASN A 147 19.52 -4.34 9.70
CA ASN A 147 18.08 -4.38 9.95
C ASN A 147 17.37 -5.59 9.34
N TYR A 148 18.03 -6.31 8.46
CA TYR A 148 17.48 -7.50 7.81
C TYR A 148 18.27 -8.75 8.17
N ASN A 149 17.56 -9.86 8.20
CA ASN A 149 18.12 -11.21 8.20
C ASN A 149 17.78 -11.83 6.84
N VAL A 150 18.79 -12.19 6.07
CA VAL A 150 18.63 -12.84 4.76
C VAL A 150 19.19 -14.26 4.88
N VAL A 151 18.33 -15.24 4.69
CA VAL A 151 18.66 -16.65 4.79
C VAL A 151 18.36 -17.33 3.47
N THR A 152 19.33 -18.01 2.89
CA THR A 152 19.16 -18.80 1.67
C THR A 152 19.31 -20.30 2.00
N THR A 153 18.33 -21.08 1.59
CA THR A 153 18.37 -22.55 1.65
C THR A 153 18.30 -23.08 0.22
N LYS A 154 19.23 -23.93 -0.15
CA LYS A 154 19.30 -24.52 -1.49
C LYS A 154 19.05 -26.01 -1.45
N SER A 155 18.34 -26.52 -2.45
CA SER A 155 18.22 -27.93 -2.79
C SER A 155 18.75 -28.17 -4.21
N ILE A 156 18.52 -29.33 -4.80
CA ILE A 156 19.14 -29.69 -6.10
C ILE A 156 18.80 -28.70 -7.22
N ASN A 157 17.54 -28.27 -7.31
CA ASN A 157 17.05 -27.38 -8.38
C ASN A 157 16.19 -26.22 -7.87
N GLU A 158 16.13 -26.04 -6.57
CA GLU A 158 15.32 -25.00 -5.93
C GLU A 158 16.13 -24.23 -4.90
N ALA A 159 15.82 -22.95 -4.76
CA ALA A 159 16.31 -22.14 -3.67
C ALA A 159 15.15 -21.44 -2.95
N LYS A 160 15.26 -21.32 -1.65
CA LYS A 160 14.37 -20.51 -0.82
C LYS A 160 15.15 -19.37 -0.21
N VAL A 161 14.65 -18.16 -0.38
CA VAL A 161 15.26 -16.91 0.11
C VAL A 161 14.27 -16.25 1.06
N ASP A 162 14.60 -16.23 2.34
CA ASP A 162 13.81 -15.58 3.38
C ASP A 162 14.49 -14.27 3.77
N VAL A 163 13.83 -13.14 3.51
CA VAL A 163 14.26 -11.78 3.87
C VAL A 163 13.34 -11.26 4.97
N THR A 164 13.83 -11.23 6.19
CA THR A 164 13.03 -10.84 7.36
C THR A 164 13.61 -9.59 8.00
N MET A 165 12.75 -8.59 8.20
CA MET A 165 13.13 -7.40 8.92
C MET A 165 13.20 -7.68 10.42
N LYS A 166 14.33 -7.34 11.04
CA LYS A 166 14.49 -7.48 12.50
C LYS A 166 13.55 -6.49 13.21
N LYS A 167 12.98 -6.92 14.33
CA LYS A 167 12.14 -6.06 15.18
C LYS A 167 12.97 -4.93 15.76
N THR A 168 12.91 -3.77 15.14
CA THR A 168 13.64 -2.56 15.58
C THR A 168 12.64 -1.53 16.10
N LYS A 169 12.97 -0.83 17.18
CA LYS A 169 12.16 0.29 17.65
C LYS A 169 12.33 1.46 16.68
N PHE A 170 11.36 1.64 15.77
CA PHE A 170 11.37 2.77 14.87
C PHE A 170 11.20 4.09 15.63
N ARG A 171 12.14 4.99 15.46
CA ARG A 171 11.96 6.40 15.82
C ARG A 171 11.73 7.18 14.55
N ILE A 172 10.49 7.62 14.33
CA ILE A 172 10.17 8.55 13.25
C ILE A 172 10.87 9.88 13.60
N ARG A 173 11.94 10.21 12.89
CA ARG A 173 12.61 11.52 12.97
C ARG A 173 12.07 12.43 11.87
N LYS A 174 12.21 13.75 12.02
CA LYS A 174 12.01 14.71 10.92
C LYS A 174 12.92 14.29 9.75
N GLY A 175 12.34 13.81 8.66
CA GLY A 175 13.08 13.25 7.49
C GLY A 175 12.63 11.87 7.05
N GLY A 176 11.48 11.37 7.57
CA GLY A 176 10.87 10.10 7.11
C GLY A 176 11.54 8.83 7.66
N ILE A 177 11.06 7.70 7.19
CA ILE A 177 11.57 6.38 7.55
C ILE A 177 12.71 6.05 6.58
N LYS A 178 13.93 5.97 7.10
CA LYS A 178 15.11 5.60 6.30
C LYS A 178 15.26 4.07 6.28
N ASN A 179 14.35 3.38 5.59
CA ASN A 179 14.44 1.95 5.36
C ASN A 179 14.16 1.66 3.90
N LYS A 180 15.20 1.39 3.12
CA LYS A 180 15.09 1.09 1.70
C LYS A 180 15.75 -0.25 1.42
N LEU A 181 15.07 -1.13 0.72
CA LEU A 181 15.59 -2.42 0.26
C LEU A 181 15.60 -2.42 -1.27
N GLU A 182 16.78 -2.48 -1.85
CA GLU A 182 16.98 -2.64 -3.28
C GLU A 182 17.41 -4.06 -3.59
N MET A 183 16.78 -4.66 -4.58
CA MET A 183 17.01 -6.06 -4.95
C MET A 183 17.31 -6.15 -6.44
N ASN A 184 18.43 -6.79 -6.76
CA ASN A 184 18.77 -7.28 -8.09
C ASN A 184 18.59 -8.80 -8.04
N LEU A 185 17.77 -9.35 -8.91
CA LEU A 185 17.49 -10.78 -8.97
C LEU A 185 18.04 -11.37 -10.26
N ASN A 186 18.25 -12.68 -10.28
CA ASN A 186 18.60 -13.37 -11.51
C ASN A 186 17.38 -13.55 -12.43
N ALA A 187 17.53 -13.37 -13.73
CA ALA A 187 16.45 -13.49 -14.69
C ALA A 187 16.23 -14.94 -15.21
N GLU A 188 17.14 -15.88 -14.90
CA GLU A 188 17.04 -17.25 -15.42
C GLU A 188 16.02 -18.15 -14.71
N PRO A 189 15.96 -18.18 -13.36
CA PRO A 189 15.04 -19.05 -12.67
C PRO A 189 13.60 -18.54 -12.71
N VAL A 190 12.66 -19.38 -12.37
CA VAL A 190 11.26 -19.03 -12.13
C VAL A 190 11.10 -18.57 -10.68
N TRP A 191 10.51 -17.41 -10.49
CA TRP A 191 10.30 -16.82 -9.18
C TRP A 191 8.87 -17.03 -8.69
N ASN A 192 8.75 -17.49 -7.43
CA ASN A 192 7.55 -17.40 -6.61
C ASN A 192 7.82 -16.39 -5.52
N MET A 193 7.00 -15.36 -5.41
CA MET A 193 7.22 -14.25 -4.50
C MET A 193 6.08 -14.13 -3.48
N ASN A 194 6.42 -14.01 -2.22
CA ASN A 194 5.45 -13.79 -1.13
C ASN A 194 5.94 -12.64 -0.25
N LEU A 195 5.21 -11.53 -0.27
CA LEU A 195 5.56 -10.31 0.43
C LEU A 195 4.48 -9.98 1.46
N ASP A 196 4.89 -9.89 2.72
CA ASP A 196 4.09 -9.42 3.85
C ASP A 196 4.69 -8.09 4.32
N ILE A 197 3.97 -6.99 4.06
CA ILE A 197 4.51 -5.64 4.21
C ILE A 197 3.49 -4.75 4.92
N GLY A 198 3.87 -4.17 6.05
CA GLY A 198 2.96 -3.33 6.84
C GLY A 198 2.60 -2.01 6.15
N ALA A 199 3.55 -1.08 6.04
CA ALA A 199 3.34 0.21 5.38
C ALA A 199 4.52 0.56 4.48
N ALA A 200 4.31 0.65 3.16
CA ALA A 200 5.43 0.75 2.24
C ALA A 200 5.13 1.43 0.90
N SER A 201 6.23 1.79 0.22
CA SER A 201 6.27 2.01 -1.21
C SER A 201 6.95 0.80 -1.87
N VAL A 202 6.24 0.12 -2.74
CA VAL A 202 6.72 -1.03 -3.51
C VAL A 202 6.81 -0.64 -4.98
N ASN A 203 8.00 -0.73 -5.55
CA ASN A 203 8.22 -0.42 -6.96
C ASN A 203 9.03 -1.56 -7.60
N PHE A 204 8.34 -2.44 -8.30
CA PHE A 204 8.92 -3.63 -8.91
C PHE A 204 8.75 -3.64 -10.42
N ASP A 205 9.87 -3.59 -11.15
CA ASP A 205 9.87 -3.92 -12.57
C ASP A 205 10.24 -5.41 -12.75
N LEU A 206 9.23 -6.23 -12.97
CA LEU A 206 9.38 -7.67 -13.19
C LEU A 206 9.34 -8.05 -14.67
N SER A 207 9.42 -7.10 -15.58
CA SER A 207 9.34 -7.33 -17.03
C SER A 207 10.45 -8.24 -17.58
N HIS A 208 11.57 -8.35 -16.87
CA HIS A 208 12.72 -9.18 -17.23
C HIS A 208 12.68 -10.58 -16.62
N TYR A 209 11.79 -10.85 -15.68
CA TYR A 209 11.80 -12.05 -14.87
C TYR A 209 10.69 -13.05 -15.25
N LYS A 210 10.94 -14.32 -15.01
CA LYS A 210 9.94 -15.38 -15.08
C LYS A 210 9.25 -15.47 -13.74
N VAL A 211 8.05 -14.93 -13.63
CA VAL A 211 7.26 -14.96 -12.40
C VAL A 211 6.09 -15.92 -12.58
N SER A 212 6.02 -16.94 -11.74
CA SER A 212 4.90 -17.87 -11.70
C SER A 212 3.81 -17.36 -10.77
N THR A 213 4.18 -17.08 -9.51
CA THR A 213 3.23 -16.58 -8.52
C THR A 213 3.80 -15.38 -7.79
N MET A 214 2.93 -14.43 -7.50
CA MET A 214 3.26 -13.32 -6.62
C MET A 214 2.10 -13.04 -5.69
N LYS A 215 2.35 -13.09 -4.39
CA LYS A 215 1.39 -12.74 -3.36
C LYS A 215 1.89 -11.53 -2.59
N LEU A 216 1.04 -10.53 -2.48
CA LEU A 216 1.30 -9.27 -1.77
C LEU A 216 0.23 -9.09 -0.69
N ASP A 217 0.64 -9.08 0.55
CA ASP A 217 -0.18 -8.73 1.71
C ASP A 217 0.33 -7.40 2.26
N MET A 218 -0.49 -6.35 2.17
CA MET A 218 -0.08 -4.97 2.45
C MET A 218 -1.09 -4.25 3.34
N GLY A 219 -0.62 -3.64 4.42
CA GLY A 219 -1.48 -2.84 5.29
C GLY A 219 -1.87 -1.51 4.64
N ALA A 220 -0.93 -0.57 4.52
CA ALA A 220 -1.10 0.72 3.85
C ALA A 220 0.07 0.95 2.91
N ALA A 221 -0.15 0.92 1.60
CA ALA A 221 0.96 0.93 0.65
C ALA A 221 0.67 1.67 -0.67
N SER A 222 1.75 2.09 -1.32
CA SER A 222 1.76 2.43 -2.73
C SER A 222 2.48 1.31 -3.48
N LEU A 223 1.76 0.64 -4.37
CA LEU A 223 2.27 -0.42 -5.23
C LEU A 223 2.39 0.10 -6.67
N ASN A 224 3.59 0.06 -7.21
CA ASN A 224 3.84 0.20 -8.64
C ASN A 224 4.50 -1.09 -9.13
N LEU A 225 3.77 -1.87 -9.92
CA LEU A 225 4.17 -3.19 -10.37
C LEU A 225 4.11 -3.28 -11.88
N LYS A 226 5.22 -3.63 -12.52
CA LYS A 226 5.27 -3.93 -13.94
C LYS A 226 5.59 -5.41 -14.15
N LEU A 227 4.61 -6.16 -14.68
CA LEU A 227 4.77 -7.58 -15.00
C LEU A 227 5.33 -7.77 -16.40
N GLY A 228 5.98 -8.92 -16.63
CA GLY A 228 6.47 -9.34 -17.93
C GLY A 228 5.65 -10.48 -18.54
N ASP A 229 6.09 -10.95 -19.73
CA ASP A 229 5.54 -12.12 -20.44
C ASP A 229 6.59 -13.24 -20.55
N LYS A 230 7.55 -13.30 -19.62
CA LYS A 230 8.64 -14.29 -19.67
C LYS A 230 8.22 -15.68 -19.18
N TYR A 231 7.04 -15.78 -18.58
CA TYR A 231 6.46 -17.05 -18.10
C TYR A 231 5.07 -17.27 -18.71
N SER A 232 4.70 -18.52 -18.91
CA SER A 232 3.45 -18.83 -19.63
C SER A 232 2.18 -18.46 -18.85
N GLU A 233 2.24 -18.58 -17.51
CA GLU A 233 1.12 -18.28 -16.64
C GLU A 233 1.62 -17.60 -15.38
N THR A 234 1.14 -16.39 -15.10
CA THR A 234 1.48 -15.61 -13.91
C THR A 234 0.23 -15.39 -13.07
N VAL A 235 0.29 -15.72 -11.79
CA VAL A 235 -0.78 -15.45 -10.82
C VAL A 235 -0.31 -14.38 -9.85
N LEU A 236 -1.09 -13.30 -9.77
CA LEU A 236 -0.87 -12.19 -8.84
C LEU A 236 -2.05 -12.09 -7.89
N ASP A 237 -1.80 -12.27 -6.60
CA ASP A 237 -2.76 -12.01 -5.52
C ASP A 237 -2.32 -10.78 -4.74
N VAL A 238 -3.19 -9.77 -4.64
CA VAL A 238 -2.96 -8.54 -3.87
C VAL A 238 -4.06 -8.41 -2.82
N ASP A 239 -3.67 -8.44 -1.55
CA ASP A 239 -4.50 -8.14 -0.40
C ASP A 239 -4.01 -6.82 0.23
N ALA A 240 -4.88 -5.83 0.31
CA ALA A 240 -4.46 -4.49 0.73
C ALA A 240 -5.53 -3.78 1.58
N GLY A 241 -5.11 -3.18 2.70
CA GLY A 241 -6.01 -2.39 3.55
C GLY A 241 -6.38 -1.05 2.91
N ALA A 242 -5.44 -0.10 2.85
CA ALA A 242 -5.61 1.21 2.22
C ALA A 242 -4.43 1.50 1.30
N SER A 243 -4.66 1.56 -0.03
CA SER A 243 -3.53 1.53 -0.97
C SER A 243 -3.81 2.27 -2.29
N SER A 244 -2.73 2.72 -2.93
CA SER A 244 -2.69 3.02 -4.35
C SER A 244 -2.01 1.86 -5.07
N ILE A 245 -2.70 1.27 -6.04
CA ILE A 245 -2.25 0.07 -6.76
C ILE A 245 -2.20 0.39 -8.23
N ASP A 246 -0.99 0.47 -8.77
CA ASP A 246 -0.70 0.68 -10.18
C ASP A 246 -0.03 -0.57 -10.75
N ILE A 247 -0.68 -1.26 -11.68
CA ILE A 247 -0.18 -2.47 -12.31
C ILE A 247 -0.08 -2.26 -13.82
N SER A 248 1.09 -2.53 -14.38
CA SER A 248 1.32 -2.51 -15.81
C SER A 248 1.58 -3.93 -16.33
N ILE A 249 0.87 -4.33 -17.40
CA ILE A 249 0.99 -5.64 -18.01
C ILE A 249 1.32 -5.51 -19.51
N PRO A 250 2.03 -6.48 -20.11
CA PRO A 250 2.29 -6.47 -21.56
C PRO A 250 0.98 -6.58 -22.36
N ASP A 251 0.87 -5.82 -23.44
CA ASP A 251 -0.27 -5.90 -24.38
C ASP A 251 -0.37 -7.25 -25.09
N SER A 252 0.76 -7.96 -25.24
CA SER A 252 0.85 -9.32 -25.78
C SER A 252 0.23 -10.40 -24.89
N SER A 253 0.06 -10.13 -23.59
CA SER A 253 -0.49 -11.08 -22.62
C SER A 253 -2.00 -10.98 -22.53
N GLY A 254 -2.68 -12.13 -22.38
CA GLY A 254 -4.08 -12.16 -21.96
C GLY A 254 -4.19 -12.00 -20.46
N CYS A 255 -5.07 -11.14 -19.98
CA CYS A 255 -5.23 -10.91 -18.55
C CYS A 255 -6.67 -11.05 -18.10
N GLU A 256 -6.88 -11.71 -16.96
CA GLU A 256 -8.12 -11.71 -16.21
C GLU A 256 -7.90 -11.04 -14.85
N ILE A 257 -8.76 -10.07 -14.53
CA ILE A 257 -8.77 -9.40 -13.22
C ILE A 257 -10.02 -9.83 -12.46
N ARG A 258 -9.86 -10.28 -11.23
CA ARG A 258 -10.92 -10.47 -10.24
C ARG A 258 -10.72 -9.47 -9.12
N SER A 259 -11.69 -8.61 -8.89
CA SER A 259 -11.60 -7.50 -7.97
C SER A 259 -12.77 -7.50 -7.00
N ASP A 260 -12.48 -7.76 -5.72
CA ASP A 260 -13.41 -7.59 -4.61
C ASP A 260 -12.93 -6.42 -3.75
N VAL A 261 -13.61 -5.28 -3.85
CA VAL A 261 -13.15 -4.04 -3.23
C VAL A 261 -14.32 -3.22 -2.72
N ALA A 262 -14.24 -2.73 -1.49
CA ALA A 262 -15.35 -2.08 -0.81
C ALA A 262 -15.56 -0.63 -1.26
N LEU A 263 -14.56 0.25 -1.10
CA LEU A 263 -14.62 1.67 -1.44
C LEU A 263 -13.40 2.04 -2.28
N SER A 264 -13.51 1.88 -3.62
CA SER A 264 -12.35 2.06 -4.49
C SER A 264 -12.71 2.68 -5.82
N SER A 265 -11.80 3.53 -6.31
CA SER A 265 -11.75 3.93 -7.71
C SER A 265 -11.03 2.83 -8.50
N LYS A 266 -11.61 2.39 -9.62
CA LYS A 266 -11.04 1.36 -10.50
C LYS A 266 -10.94 1.90 -11.90
N HIS A 267 -9.75 1.78 -12.46
CA HIS A 267 -9.50 2.06 -13.87
C HIS A 267 -8.77 0.87 -14.49
N PHE A 268 -9.41 0.19 -15.45
CA PHE A 268 -8.86 -0.98 -16.13
C PHE A 268 -8.84 -0.70 -17.64
N GLU A 269 -7.73 -0.15 -18.11
CA GLU A 269 -7.59 0.24 -19.51
C GLU A 269 -7.39 -0.98 -20.42
N GLY A 270 -8.25 -1.13 -21.45
CA GLY A 270 -8.20 -2.26 -22.38
C GLY A 270 -8.76 -3.57 -21.84
N PHE A 271 -9.70 -3.48 -20.88
CA PHE A 271 -10.42 -4.64 -20.35
C PHE A 271 -11.92 -4.50 -20.53
N ASP A 272 -12.55 -5.59 -20.93
CA ASP A 272 -13.99 -5.75 -20.97
C ASP A 272 -14.51 -6.35 -19.66
N LYS A 273 -15.64 -5.83 -19.17
CA LYS A 273 -16.32 -6.40 -18.02
C LYS A 273 -17.09 -7.64 -18.43
N ILE A 274 -16.73 -8.80 -17.89
CA ILE A 274 -17.37 -10.09 -18.18
C ILE A 274 -18.54 -10.34 -17.24
N GLU A 275 -18.31 -10.11 -15.93
CA GLU A 275 -19.34 -10.23 -14.89
C GLU A 275 -19.00 -9.30 -13.70
N SER A 276 -19.78 -9.36 -12.62
CA SER A 276 -19.50 -8.54 -11.45
C SER A 276 -18.13 -8.87 -10.87
N GLY A 277 -17.25 -7.87 -10.82
CA GLY A 277 -15.90 -8.02 -10.29
C GLY A 277 -14.91 -8.74 -11.21
N VAL A 278 -15.31 -9.18 -12.43
CA VAL A 278 -14.42 -9.89 -13.36
C VAL A 278 -14.25 -9.12 -14.67
N TYR A 279 -13.01 -8.91 -15.05
CA TYR A 279 -12.62 -8.17 -16.23
C TYR A 279 -11.58 -8.96 -17.02
N ARG A 280 -11.62 -8.88 -18.35
CA ARG A 280 -10.67 -9.59 -19.24
C ARG A 280 -10.23 -8.71 -20.39
N THR A 281 -9.00 -8.94 -20.85
CA THR A 281 -8.53 -8.38 -22.12
C THR A 281 -9.15 -9.14 -23.31
N ASP A 282 -9.33 -8.45 -24.42
CA ASP A 282 -9.87 -8.99 -25.67
C ASP A 282 -9.10 -10.21 -26.19
N ASN A 283 -7.77 -10.19 -26.04
CA ASN A 283 -6.88 -11.26 -26.48
C ASN A 283 -6.74 -12.42 -25.46
N PHE A 284 -7.50 -12.43 -24.36
CA PHE A 284 -7.35 -13.45 -23.30
C PHE A 284 -7.43 -14.89 -23.83
N GLY A 285 -8.32 -15.17 -24.77
CA GLY A 285 -8.49 -16.52 -25.36
C GLY A 285 -7.29 -16.98 -26.19
N SER A 286 -6.69 -16.08 -26.96
CA SER A 286 -5.66 -16.36 -27.97
C SER A 286 -4.23 -16.10 -27.52
N ALA A 287 -4.02 -15.29 -26.48
CA ALA A 287 -2.69 -14.94 -25.99
C ALA A 287 -1.92 -16.18 -25.51
N LYS A 288 -0.62 -16.23 -25.83
CA LYS A 288 0.28 -17.30 -25.41
C LYS A 288 0.56 -17.27 -23.90
N ASN A 289 0.67 -16.08 -23.35
CA ASN A 289 0.93 -15.86 -21.94
C ASN A 289 -0.34 -15.37 -21.25
N LYS A 290 -0.62 -15.90 -20.07
CA LYS A 290 -1.80 -15.56 -19.26
C LYS A 290 -1.36 -14.90 -17.95
N ILE A 291 -2.07 -13.86 -17.56
CA ILE A 291 -1.90 -13.19 -16.27
C ILE A 291 -3.26 -13.19 -15.56
N TYR A 292 -3.28 -13.74 -14.36
CA TYR A 292 -4.44 -13.74 -13.49
C TYR A 292 -4.15 -12.83 -12.32
N ILE A 293 -4.98 -11.81 -12.16
CA ILE A 293 -4.84 -10.82 -11.08
C ILE A 293 -6.06 -10.92 -10.18
N ARG A 294 -5.83 -11.19 -8.89
CA ARG A 294 -6.84 -11.04 -7.85
C ARG A 294 -6.48 -9.85 -6.99
N ILE A 295 -7.45 -8.97 -6.76
CA ILE A 295 -7.30 -7.81 -5.88
C ILE A 295 -8.43 -7.82 -4.86
N ASP A 296 -8.06 -7.94 -3.59
CA ASP A 296 -8.92 -7.74 -2.43
C ASP A 296 -8.43 -6.50 -1.69
N ALA A 297 -9.25 -5.46 -1.62
CA ALA A 297 -8.81 -4.21 -1.04
C ALA A 297 -9.93 -3.44 -0.33
N GLY A 298 -9.61 -2.84 0.81
CA GLY A 298 -10.55 -2.04 1.60
C GLY A 298 -10.84 -0.69 0.94
N VAL A 299 -9.96 0.29 1.11
CA VAL A 299 -10.07 1.63 0.53
C VAL A 299 -8.88 1.87 -0.39
N SER A 300 -9.10 1.88 -1.71
CA SER A 300 -7.98 1.90 -2.65
C SER A 300 -8.28 2.64 -3.94
N SER A 301 -7.23 3.16 -4.58
CA SER A 301 -7.23 3.52 -6.00
C SER A 301 -6.50 2.42 -6.76
N ILE A 302 -7.13 1.86 -7.79
CA ILE A 302 -6.59 0.74 -8.56
C ILE A 302 -6.58 1.12 -10.03
N ASP A 303 -5.39 1.11 -10.61
CA ASP A 303 -5.15 1.32 -12.03
C ASP A 303 -4.44 0.09 -12.60
N VAL A 304 -5.01 -0.53 -13.63
CA VAL A 304 -4.35 -1.60 -14.37
C VAL A 304 -4.33 -1.21 -15.85
N ARG A 305 -3.14 -1.05 -16.38
CA ARG A 305 -2.93 -0.60 -17.76
C ARG A 305 -2.09 -1.57 -18.57
N ARG A 306 -2.25 -1.54 -19.87
CA ARG A 306 -1.45 -2.31 -20.81
C ARG A 306 -0.29 -1.46 -21.33
N TYR A 307 0.87 -2.06 -21.52
CA TYR A 307 2.02 -1.40 -22.14
C TYR A 307 2.52 -2.18 -23.35
N SER A 308 2.89 -1.47 -24.39
CA SER A 308 3.59 -2.03 -25.55
C SER A 308 5.07 -2.15 -25.24
N LYS A 309 5.68 -3.27 -25.63
CA LYS A 309 7.15 -3.39 -25.59
C LYS A 309 7.71 -2.52 -26.71
N GLU A 310 8.53 -1.54 -26.34
CA GLU A 310 9.41 -0.91 -27.31
C GLU A 310 10.47 -1.94 -27.70
N TRP A 311 10.59 -2.19 -29.01
CA TRP A 311 11.56 -3.12 -29.63
C TRP A 311 12.94 -2.48 -29.74
#